data_0c23e1add8a2d299526dd58b9fc69dd7
#
_entry.id   0c23e1add8a2d299526dd58b9fc69dd7
#
_cell.length_a   1.000
_cell.length_b   1.000
_cell.length_c   1.000
_cell.angle_alpha   90.00
_cell.angle_beta   90.00
_cell.angle_gamma   90.00
#
_symmetry.space_group_name_H-M   'P 1'
#
loop_
_entity.id
_entity.type
_entity.pdbx_description
1 polymer ?
#
loop_
_entity_poly.entity_id
_entity_poly.type
_entity_poly.pdbx_seq_one_letter_code
_entity_poly.pdbx_strand_id
1 'polypeptide(L)'
;MTQFPEAPQDDDYAAFSLEETDKPLPEQINPATRYMYFKTIAKGGKCVIRSCRDVIFNRTICHKKLLPEFQADVIEQRRFLREARVSAMLQHPSIVPTYDLGRDRQGHLYFTMKLVHGYTLREVLDYRERYDLTQLTEVIIQVANALAYAHSHRVVHRDIKPENILVGRFGEVLLVDWGLAKVWSREGTEDELDPNAAAASNA
;
A
#
# COMPACT_ATOMS: atom_id res chain seq x y z
N MET A 1 27.10 -6.56 -3.63
CA MET A 1 25.65 -6.85 -3.76
C MET A 1 25.15 -7.25 -2.40
N THR A 2 24.36 -6.40 -1.78
CA THR A 2 23.78 -6.63 -0.44
C THR A 2 22.70 -7.70 -0.58
N GLN A 3 22.89 -8.86 0.03
CA GLN A 3 21.93 -9.96 -0.06
C GLN A 3 20.95 -9.83 1.10
N PHE A 4 19.71 -9.47 0.80
CA PHE A 4 18.64 -9.44 1.80
C PHE A 4 18.29 -10.86 2.22
N PRO A 5 17.84 -11.07 3.49
CA PRO A 5 17.42 -12.39 3.95
C PRO A 5 16.30 -12.95 3.08
N GLU A 6 16.34 -14.26 2.84
CA GLU A 6 15.30 -14.93 2.07
C GLU A 6 13.93 -14.79 2.80
N ALA A 7 12.96 -14.21 2.09
CA ALA A 7 11.58 -14.30 2.53
C ALA A 7 11.09 -15.76 2.48
N PRO A 8 10.07 -16.15 3.27
CA PRO A 8 9.49 -17.48 3.16
C PRO A 8 9.17 -17.83 1.70
N GLN A 9 9.54 -19.03 1.27
CA GLN A 9 9.24 -19.52 -0.07
C GLN A 9 7.72 -19.66 -0.21
N ASP A 10 7.08 -18.64 -0.77
CA ASP A 10 5.74 -18.78 -1.30
C ASP A 10 5.86 -19.05 -2.80
N ASP A 11 5.05 -19.97 -3.34
CA ASP A 11 4.99 -20.39 -4.75
C ASP A 11 4.61 -19.27 -5.74
N ASP A 12 4.48 -18.03 -5.26
CA ASP A 12 4.08 -16.84 -6.02
C ASP A 12 5.14 -16.34 -7.03
N TYR A 13 6.33 -16.95 -7.06
CA TYR A 13 7.40 -16.66 -8.03
C TYR A 13 7.52 -17.73 -9.14
N ALA A 14 6.42 -18.41 -9.44
CA ALA A 14 6.38 -19.30 -10.59
C ALA A 14 6.81 -18.56 -11.87
N ALA A 15 7.64 -19.22 -12.68
CA ALA A 15 8.04 -18.67 -13.97
C ALA A 15 6.81 -18.37 -14.83
N PHE A 16 6.80 -17.21 -15.50
CA PHE A 16 5.72 -16.87 -16.43
C PHE A 16 5.72 -17.83 -17.60
N SER A 17 4.54 -18.30 -18.02
CA SER A 17 4.38 -19.09 -19.24
C SER A 17 3.86 -18.21 -20.40
N LEU A 18 4.23 -18.56 -21.65
CA LEU A 18 3.71 -17.88 -22.82
C LEU A 18 2.17 -18.01 -22.93
N GLU A 19 1.63 -19.14 -22.51
CA GLU A 19 0.17 -19.35 -22.49
C GLU A 19 -0.56 -18.36 -21.56
N GLU A 20 0.10 -17.96 -20.46
CA GLU A 20 -0.45 -16.96 -19.55
C GLU A 20 -0.31 -15.54 -20.08
N THR A 21 0.80 -15.24 -20.79
CA THR A 21 1.06 -13.89 -21.33
C THR A 21 0.26 -13.59 -22.58
N ASP A 22 0.01 -14.60 -23.41
CA ASP A 22 -0.65 -14.46 -24.72
C ASP A 22 -2.16 -14.79 -24.66
N LYS A 23 -2.70 -14.98 -23.46
CA LYS A 23 -4.12 -15.26 -23.26
C LYS A 23 -4.98 -14.11 -23.79
N PRO A 24 -5.92 -14.37 -24.69
CA PRO A 24 -6.77 -13.33 -25.25
C PRO A 24 -7.62 -12.65 -24.16
N LEU A 25 -7.78 -11.33 -24.29
CA LEU A 25 -8.67 -10.58 -23.42
C LEU A 25 -10.12 -11.04 -23.65
N PRO A 26 -10.90 -11.31 -22.58
CA PRO A 26 -12.32 -11.63 -22.74
C PRO A 26 -13.08 -10.47 -23.36
N GLU A 27 -14.03 -10.76 -24.23
CA GLU A 27 -14.86 -9.73 -24.90
C GLU A 27 -15.59 -8.81 -23.93
N GLN A 28 -15.96 -9.34 -22.74
CA GLN A 28 -16.57 -8.58 -21.67
C GLN A 28 -15.82 -8.80 -20.37
N ILE A 29 -15.32 -7.70 -19.79
CA ILE A 29 -14.71 -7.70 -18.48
C ILE A 29 -15.81 -7.50 -17.43
N ASN A 30 -16.08 -8.53 -16.62
CA ASN A 30 -16.97 -8.39 -15.48
C ASN A 30 -16.20 -7.89 -14.26
N PRO A 31 -16.43 -6.63 -13.80
CA PRO A 31 -15.72 -6.07 -12.65
C PRO A 31 -15.90 -6.91 -11.38
N ALA A 32 -17.02 -7.60 -11.25
CA ALA A 32 -17.34 -8.39 -10.06
C ALA A 32 -16.53 -9.71 -9.94
N THR A 33 -15.92 -10.16 -11.05
CA THR A 33 -15.10 -11.38 -11.09
C THR A 33 -13.65 -11.10 -11.46
N ARG A 34 -13.27 -9.82 -11.55
CA ARG A 34 -11.89 -9.42 -11.86
C ARG A 34 -10.89 -9.87 -10.79
N TYR A 35 -11.27 -9.76 -9.53
CA TYR A 35 -10.45 -10.16 -8.39
C TYR A 35 -11.00 -11.44 -7.77
N MET A 36 -10.17 -12.49 -7.73
CA MET A 36 -10.56 -13.83 -7.27
C MET A 36 -9.47 -14.45 -6.36
N TYR A 37 -9.77 -15.58 -5.75
CA TYR A 37 -8.84 -16.37 -4.93
C TYR A 37 -8.21 -15.59 -3.78
N PHE A 38 -9.07 -14.94 -2.96
CA PHE A 38 -8.62 -14.13 -1.84
C PHE A 38 -8.03 -14.97 -0.71
N LYS A 39 -6.79 -14.62 -0.29
CA LYS A 39 -6.14 -15.15 0.91
C LYS A 39 -5.87 -14.00 1.87
N THR A 40 -6.31 -14.09 3.11
CA THR A 40 -6.07 -13.05 4.11
C THR A 40 -4.58 -13.03 4.50
N ILE A 41 -3.95 -11.86 4.38
CA ILE A 41 -2.57 -11.60 4.79
C ILE A 41 -2.57 -11.02 6.21
N ALA A 42 -3.38 -9.96 6.44
CA ALA A 42 -3.45 -9.28 7.71
C ALA A 42 -4.87 -8.73 7.96
N LYS A 43 -5.23 -8.60 9.23
CA LYS A 43 -6.44 -7.92 9.66
C LYS A 43 -6.04 -6.86 10.68
N GLY A 44 -6.16 -5.60 10.30
CA GLY A 44 -6.00 -4.46 11.20
C GLY A 44 -7.31 -4.09 11.88
N GLY A 45 -7.28 -3.06 12.72
CA GLY A 45 -8.47 -2.58 13.44
C GLY A 45 -9.59 -2.08 12.53
N LYS A 46 -9.28 -1.57 11.34
CA LYS A 46 -10.26 -0.94 10.43
C LYS A 46 -10.33 -1.56 9.04
N CYS A 47 -9.31 -2.30 8.63
CA CYS A 47 -9.17 -2.86 7.29
C CYS A 47 -8.75 -4.32 7.35
N VAL A 48 -9.12 -5.06 6.33
CA VAL A 48 -8.55 -6.37 6.03
C VAL A 48 -7.69 -6.27 4.77
N ILE A 49 -6.51 -6.88 4.84
CA ILE A 49 -5.54 -6.97 3.75
C ILE A 49 -5.51 -8.41 3.26
N ARG A 50 -5.67 -8.61 1.97
CA ARG A 50 -5.71 -9.93 1.32
C ARG A 50 -4.82 -9.93 0.08
N SER A 51 -4.20 -11.05 -0.24
CA SER A 51 -3.77 -11.30 -1.61
C SER A 51 -4.95 -11.77 -2.45
N CYS A 52 -4.96 -11.44 -3.73
CA CYS A 52 -5.93 -11.96 -4.68
C CYS A 52 -5.34 -11.99 -6.09
N ARG A 53 -5.94 -12.81 -6.97
CA ARG A 53 -5.58 -12.85 -8.40
C ARG A 53 -6.37 -11.78 -9.16
N ASP A 54 -5.68 -10.85 -9.82
CA ASP A 54 -6.25 -10.02 -10.90
C ASP A 54 -6.26 -10.88 -12.17
N VAL A 55 -7.43 -11.41 -12.51
CA VAL A 55 -7.57 -12.37 -13.63
C VAL A 55 -7.35 -11.74 -15.00
N ILE A 56 -7.45 -10.40 -15.11
CA ILE A 56 -7.22 -9.68 -16.37
C ILE A 56 -5.74 -9.59 -16.68
N PHE A 57 -4.93 -9.18 -15.69
CA PHE A 57 -3.48 -9.09 -15.83
C PHE A 57 -2.76 -10.39 -15.42
N ASN A 58 -3.51 -11.40 -15.01
CA ASN A 58 -3.01 -12.71 -14.57
C ASN A 58 -1.89 -12.62 -13.52
N ARG A 59 -2.04 -11.72 -12.53
CA ARG A 59 -1.04 -11.44 -11.48
C ARG A 59 -1.65 -11.48 -10.09
N THR A 60 -0.85 -11.79 -9.09
CA THR A 60 -1.23 -11.66 -7.68
C THR A 60 -1.00 -10.24 -7.20
N ILE A 61 -1.99 -9.66 -6.53
CA ILE A 61 -1.96 -8.30 -6.00
C ILE A 61 -2.47 -8.25 -4.57
N CYS A 62 -2.21 -7.14 -3.90
CA CYS A 62 -2.78 -6.84 -2.59
C CYS A 62 -4.14 -6.14 -2.75
N HIS A 63 -5.13 -6.62 -2.00
CA HIS A 63 -6.47 -6.06 -1.93
C HIS A 63 -6.75 -5.62 -0.49
N LYS A 64 -6.86 -4.31 -0.26
CA LYS A 64 -7.20 -3.71 1.03
C LYS A 64 -8.67 -3.32 1.01
N LYS A 65 -9.43 -3.75 2.01
CA LYS A 65 -10.87 -3.49 2.13
C LYS A 65 -11.17 -2.90 3.50
N LEU A 66 -11.96 -1.83 3.53
CA LEU A 66 -12.48 -1.25 4.76
C LEU A 66 -13.48 -2.23 5.39
N LEU A 67 -13.37 -2.48 6.70
CA LEU A 67 -14.26 -3.41 7.41
C LEU A 67 -15.71 -2.91 7.42
N PRO A 68 -16.71 -3.81 7.44
CA PRO A 68 -18.13 -3.45 7.37
C PRO A 68 -18.57 -2.44 8.42
N GLU A 69 -18.07 -2.55 9.65
CA GLU A 69 -18.38 -1.67 10.78
C GLU A 69 -17.95 -0.20 10.55
N PHE A 70 -17.00 0.04 9.66
CA PHE A 70 -16.49 1.39 9.31
C PHE A 70 -17.05 1.93 7.99
N GLN A 71 -17.89 1.15 7.30
CA GLN A 71 -18.44 1.56 6.00
C GLN A 71 -19.43 2.75 6.11
N ALA A 72 -20.03 2.97 7.27
CA ALA A 72 -20.88 4.14 7.54
C ALA A 72 -20.11 5.31 8.19
N ASP A 73 -18.89 5.09 8.66
CA ASP A 73 -18.06 6.12 9.27
C ASP A 73 -17.41 7.02 8.20
N VAL A 74 -17.90 8.26 8.11
CA VAL A 74 -17.45 9.25 7.12
C VAL A 74 -15.97 9.58 7.29
N ILE A 75 -15.44 9.60 8.51
CA ILE A 75 -14.04 9.92 8.79
C ILE A 75 -13.15 8.80 8.27
N GLU A 76 -13.51 7.55 8.58
CA GLU A 76 -12.73 6.38 8.15
C GLU A 76 -12.83 6.15 6.64
N GLN A 77 -13.98 6.40 6.02
CA GLN A 77 -14.10 6.39 4.57
C GLN A 77 -13.16 7.44 3.92
N ARG A 78 -13.13 8.68 4.46
CA ARG A 78 -12.26 9.74 3.95
C ARG A 78 -10.79 9.37 4.07
N ARG A 79 -10.36 8.82 5.20
CA ARG A 79 -8.98 8.33 5.41
C ARG A 79 -8.62 7.24 4.42
N PHE A 80 -9.50 6.28 4.24
CA PHE A 80 -9.32 5.16 3.31
C PHE A 80 -9.20 5.64 1.84
N LEU A 81 -10.09 6.55 1.43
CA LEU A 81 -10.05 7.14 0.09
C LEU A 81 -8.83 8.03 -0.12
N ARG A 82 -8.41 8.77 0.91
CA ARG A 82 -7.18 9.59 0.89
C ARG A 82 -5.95 8.72 0.70
N GLU A 83 -5.83 7.64 1.45
CA GLU A 83 -4.73 6.68 1.31
C GLU A 83 -4.61 6.18 -0.14
N ALA A 84 -5.70 5.66 -0.69
CA ALA A 84 -5.71 5.14 -2.05
C ALA A 84 -5.35 6.20 -3.09
N ARG A 85 -5.92 7.41 -2.99
CA ARG A 85 -5.71 8.49 -3.96
C ARG A 85 -4.32 9.10 -3.88
N VAL A 86 -3.83 9.38 -2.67
CA VAL A 86 -2.48 9.93 -2.47
C VAL A 86 -1.44 8.94 -2.97
N SER A 87 -1.56 7.67 -2.60
CA SER A 87 -0.66 6.62 -3.08
C SER A 87 -0.70 6.47 -4.62
N ALA A 88 -1.87 6.61 -5.25
CA ALA A 88 -2.01 6.54 -6.70
C ALA A 88 -1.41 7.77 -7.42
N MET A 89 -1.45 8.95 -6.81
CA MET A 89 -0.93 10.20 -7.38
C MET A 89 0.61 10.31 -7.23
N LEU A 90 1.19 9.69 -6.21
CA LEU A 90 2.63 9.73 -5.95
C LEU A 90 3.33 8.59 -6.70
N GLN A 91 3.94 8.92 -7.84
CA GLN A 91 4.66 7.97 -8.70
C GLN A 91 6.16 7.97 -8.36
N HIS A 92 6.55 7.16 -7.39
CA HIS A 92 7.95 7.02 -6.95
C HIS A 92 8.26 5.54 -6.69
N PRO A 93 9.47 5.04 -7.01
CA PRO A 93 9.82 3.63 -6.83
C PRO A 93 9.69 3.13 -5.38
N SER A 94 9.86 4.01 -4.40
CA SER A 94 9.71 3.69 -2.97
C SER A 94 8.35 4.09 -2.39
N ILE A 95 7.32 4.27 -3.21
CA ILE A 95 5.92 4.44 -2.79
C ILE A 95 5.11 3.31 -3.41
N VAL A 96 4.27 2.63 -2.59
CA VAL A 96 3.49 1.50 -3.07
C VAL A 96 2.52 1.94 -4.19
N PRO A 97 2.58 1.34 -5.38
CA PRO A 97 1.67 1.70 -6.47
C PRO A 97 0.26 1.16 -6.19
N THR A 98 -0.72 2.04 -6.23
CA THR A 98 -2.14 1.71 -6.19
C THR A 98 -2.65 1.47 -7.61
N TYR A 99 -3.42 0.40 -7.82
CA TYR A 99 -3.86 -0.04 -9.15
C TYR A 99 -5.33 0.28 -9.44
N ASP A 100 -6.20 0.11 -8.44
CA ASP A 100 -7.64 0.28 -8.61
C ASP A 100 -8.29 0.71 -7.28
N LEU A 101 -9.41 1.42 -7.38
CA LEU A 101 -10.22 1.86 -6.23
C LEU A 101 -11.69 1.69 -6.58
N GLY A 102 -12.44 0.98 -5.75
CA GLY A 102 -13.83 0.66 -6.05
C GLY A 102 -14.68 0.29 -4.85
N ARG A 103 -15.85 -0.24 -5.19
CA ARG A 103 -16.78 -0.87 -4.25
C ARG A 103 -17.06 -2.29 -4.68
N ASP A 104 -17.12 -3.20 -3.71
CA ASP A 104 -17.51 -4.57 -3.96
C ASP A 104 -19.04 -4.72 -4.17
N ARG A 105 -19.52 -5.95 -4.38
CA ARG A 105 -20.95 -6.24 -4.59
C ARG A 105 -21.84 -5.83 -3.40
N GLN A 106 -21.26 -5.66 -2.22
CA GLN A 106 -21.96 -5.23 -0.99
C GLN A 106 -21.87 -3.71 -0.79
N GLY A 107 -21.22 -2.99 -1.70
CA GLY A 107 -20.99 -1.55 -1.61
C GLY A 107 -19.78 -1.14 -0.77
N HIS A 108 -19.01 -2.09 -0.24
CA HIS A 108 -17.87 -1.82 0.62
C HIS A 108 -16.67 -1.30 -0.16
N LEU A 109 -16.02 -0.27 0.36
CA LEU A 109 -14.82 0.33 -0.22
C LEU A 109 -13.65 -0.65 -0.19
N TYR A 110 -12.96 -0.75 -1.33
CA TYR A 110 -11.69 -1.44 -1.46
C TYR A 110 -10.75 -0.66 -2.39
N PHE A 111 -9.46 -0.90 -2.27
CA PHE A 111 -8.49 -0.59 -3.31
C PHE A 111 -7.47 -1.72 -3.45
N THR A 112 -6.80 -1.75 -4.61
CA THR A 112 -5.77 -2.73 -4.90
C THR A 112 -4.43 -2.05 -5.11
N MET A 113 -3.35 -2.73 -4.72
CA MET A 113 -1.99 -2.21 -4.79
C MET A 113 -0.99 -3.35 -5.03
N LYS A 114 0.27 -3.01 -5.23
CA LYS A 114 1.35 -3.99 -5.34
C LYS A 114 1.37 -4.89 -4.11
N LEU A 115 1.41 -6.21 -4.34
CA LEU A 115 1.75 -7.16 -3.28
C LEU A 115 3.27 -7.14 -3.10
N VAL A 116 3.70 -6.93 -1.87
CA VAL A 116 5.12 -6.90 -1.49
C VAL A 116 5.42 -8.15 -0.68
N HIS A 117 6.37 -8.94 -1.17
CA HIS A 117 6.88 -10.10 -0.46
C HIS A 117 8.13 -9.69 0.32
N GLY A 118 8.01 -9.57 1.62
CA GLY A 118 9.08 -9.07 2.48
C GLY A 118 8.60 -8.86 3.91
N TYR A 119 9.27 -7.96 4.58
CA TYR A 119 9.03 -7.65 6.00
C TYR A 119 8.77 -6.16 6.18
N THR A 120 8.07 -5.80 7.24
CA THR A 120 8.07 -4.43 7.73
C THR A 120 9.45 -4.08 8.32
N LEU A 121 9.83 -2.82 8.27
CA LEU A 121 11.08 -2.39 8.92
C LEU A 121 11.05 -2.69 10.44
N ARG A 122 9.87 -2.77 11.05
CA ARG A 122 9.71 -3.21 12.45
C ARG A 122 10.23 -4.63 12.61
N GLU A 123 9.78 -5.57 11.78
CA GLU A 123 10.22 -6.96 11.79
C GLU A 123 11.72 -7.06 11.48
N VAL A 124 12.23 -6.27 10.53
CA VAL A 124 13.66 -6.18 10.23
C VAL A 124 14.47 -5.75 11.47
N LEU A 125 13.99 -4.75 12.22
CA LEU A 125 14.66 -4.25 13.42
C LEU A 125 14.59 -5.25 14.59
N ASP A 126 13.56 -6.07 14.66
CA ASP A 126 13.43 -7.12 15.68
C ASP A 126 14.40 -8.29 15.43
N TYR A 127 14.84 -8.49 14.17
CA TYR A 127 15.84 -9.49 13.75
C TYR A 127 17.19 -8.87 13.40
N ARG A 128 17.68 -7.94 14.24
CA ARG A 128 18.91 -7.13 14.03
C ARG A 128 20.16 -7.91 13.63
N GLU A 129 20.30 -9.17 14.02
CA GLU A 129 21.44 -10.01 13.69
C GLU A 129 21.58 -10.31 12.18
N ARG A 130 20.53 -10.07 11.40
CA ARG A 130 20.47 -10.35 9.96
C ARG A 130 20.67 -9.12 9.05
N TYR A 131 20.69 -7.92 9.64
CA TYR A 131 20.85 -6.68 8.89
C TYR A 131 21.98 -5.84 9.48
N ASP A 132 22.93 -5.47 8.64
CA ASP A 132 23.99 -4.57 9.02
C ASP A 132 23.54 -3.09 8.98
N LEU A 133 24.38 -2.21 9.55
CA LEU A 133 24.10 -0.78 9.60
C LEU A 133 24.02 -0.17 8.19
N THR A 134 24.78 -0.68 7.22
CA THR A 134 24.79 -0.21 5.84
C THR A 134 23.44 -0.47 5.18
N GLN A 135 22.90 -1.68 5.34
CA GLN A 135 21.58 -2.05 4.82
C GLN A 135 20.47 -1.18 5.42
N LEU A 136 20.49 -0.98 6.74
CA LEU A 136 19.50 -0.12 7.39
C LEU A 136 19.63 1.34 6.94
N THR A 137 20.84 1.83 6.69
CA THR A 137 21.08 3.18 6.16
C THR A 137 20.51 3.29 4.74
N GLU A 138 20.70 2.30 3.88
CA GLU A 138 20.12 2.27 2.52
C GLU A 138 18.60 2.30 2.55
N VAL A 139 17.96 1.58 3.48
CA VAL A 139 16.50 1.64 3.68
C VAL A 139 16.06 3.07 4.01
N ILE A 140 16.73 3.72 4.96
CA ILE A 140 16.38 5.10 5.37
C ILE A 140 16.61 6.11 4.24
N ILE A 141 17.66 5.95 3.43
CA ILE A 141 17.91 6.80 2.26
C ILE A 141 16.75 6.67 1.25
N GLN A 142 16.29 5.45 0.97
CA GLN A 142 15.17 5.24 0.05
C GLN A 142 13.87 5.87 0.58
N VAL A 143 13.59 5.75 1.88
CA VAL A 143 12.45 6.42 2.54
C VAL A 143 12.58 7.93 2.44
N ALA A 144 13.76 8.50 2.72
CA ALA A 144 14.01 9.93 2.64
C ALA A 144 13.77 10.47 1.21
N ASN A 145 14.20 9.75 0.18
CA ASN A 145 13.95 10.09 -1.22
C ASN A 145 12.45 10.07 -1.56
N ALA A 146 11.70 9.06 -1.08
CA ALA A 146 10.24 9.01 -1.26
C ALA A 146 9.54 10.20 -0.58
N LEU A 147 9.98 10.57 0.62
CA LEU A 147 9.44 11.73 1.34
C LEU A 147 9.79 13.05 0.66
N ALA A 148 11.04 13.21 0.17
CA ALA A 148 11.43 14.39 -0.58
C ALA A 148 10.57 14.57 -1.84
N TYR A 149 10.32 13.46 -2.55
CA TYR A 149 9.41 13.46 -3.71
C TYR A 149 7.97 13.84 -3.29
N ALA A 150 7.41 13.25 -2.24
CA ALA A 150 6.07 13.58 -1.75
C ALA A 150 5.99 15.05 -1.33
N HIS A 151 7.00 15.58 -0.63
CA HIS A 151 7.07 16.98 -0.21
C HIS A 151 7.13 17.94 -1.40
N SER A 152 7.85 17.60 -2.48
CA SER A 152 7.85 18.40 -3.72
C SER A 152 6.44 18.47 -4.36
N HIS A 153 5.59 17.48 -4.11
CA HIS A 153 4.17 17.45 -4.48
C HIS A 153 3.24 17.99 -3.37
N ARG A 154 3.81 18.63 -2.34
CA ARG A 154 3.09 19.23 -1.19
C ARG A 154 2.31 18.20 -0.37
N VAL A 155 2.76 16.97 -0.33
CA VAL A 155 2.16 15.91 0.46
C VAL A 155 3.09 15.56 1.62
N VAL A 156 2.58 15.61 2.85
CA VAL A 156 3.28 15.18 4.08
C VAL A 156 2.61 13.92 4.60
N HIS A 157 3.38 12.89 4.89
CA HIS A 157 2.87 11.56 5.29
C HIS A 157 2.20 11.56 6.67
N ARG A 158 2.83 12.15 7.66
CA ARG A 158 2.41 12.32 9.06
C ARG A 158 2.33 11.05 9.94
N ASP A 159 2.64 9.88 9.39
CA ASP A 159 2.66 8.61 10.15
C ASP A 159 3.86 7.74 9.75
N ILE A 160 5.06 8.34 9.73
CA ILE A 160 6.30 7.62 9.44
C ILE A 160 6.69 6.78 10.66
N LYS A 161 6.68 5.46 10.48
CA LYS A 161 7.07 4.49 11.49
C LYS A 161 7.53 3.18 10.83
N PRO A 162 8.31 2.34 11.52
CA PRO A 162 8.83 1.11 10.95
C PRO A 162 7.77 0.16 10.41
N GLU A 163 6.55 0.16 10.95
CA GLU A 163 5.42 -0.64 10.49
C GLU A 163 4.90 -0.22 9.12
N ASN A 164 5.13 1.05 8.73
CA ASN A 164 4.69 1.62 7.47
C ASN A 164 5.78 1.63 6.38
N ILE A 165 6.90 0.94 6.62
CA ILE A 165 8.00 0.77 5.68
C ILE A 165 8.15 -0.72 5.39
N LEU A 166 7.94 -1.11 4.14
CA LEU A 166 8.12 -2.49 3.70
C LEU A 166 9.48 -2.64 3.04
N VAL A 167 10.21 -3.67 3.42
CA VAL A 167 11.49 -4.07 2.83
C VAL A 167 11.28 -5.38 2.10
N GLY A 168 11.34 -5.32 0.78
CA GLY A 168 11.10 -6.47 -0.07
C GLY A 168 12.34 -7.34 -0.25
N ARG A 169 12.10 -8.53 -0.78
CA ARG A 169 13.10 -9.58 -0.98
C ARG A 169 14.27 -9.18 -1.89
N PHE A 170 13.99 -8.32 -2.86
CA PHE A 170 14.99 -7.86 -3.86
C PHE A 170 15.56 -6.48 -3.53
N GLY A 171 15.42 -6.02 -2.28
CA GLY A 171 15.97 -4.76 -1.81
C GLY A 171 15.08 -3.55 -2.10
N GLU A 172 13.86 -3.77 -2.60
CA GLU A 172 12.88 -2.70 -2.71
C GLU A 172 12.42 -2.23 -1.33
N VAL A 173 12.34 -0.92 -1.15
CA VAL A 173 11.80 -0.28 0.05
C VAL A 173 10.57 0.52 -0.36
N LEU A 174 9.44 0.24 0.29
CA LEU A 174 8.16 0.84 -0.06
C LEU A 174 7.49 1.46 1.16
N LEU A 175 7.19 2.76 1.05
CA LEU A 175 6.41 3.49 2.03
C LEU A 175 4.91 3.26 1.77
N VAL A 176 4.19 2.87 2.82
CA VAL A 176 2.75 2.53 2.79
C VAL A 176 1.98 3.36 3.81
N ASP A 177 0.65 3.29 3.75
CA ASP A 177 -0.29 3.92 4.70
C ASP A 177 -0.28 5.45 4.68
N TRP A 178 -0.78 6.03 3.59
CA TRP A 178 -0.98 7.47 3.39
C TRP A 178 -2.30 7.99 3.95
N GLY A 179 -3.00 7.22 4.80
CA GLY A 179 -4.33 7.56 5.35
C GLY A 179 -4.34 8.82 6.22
N LEU A 180 -3.21 9.16 6.82
CA LEU A 180 -3.03 10.39 7.61
C LEU A 180 -2.34 11.52 6.82
N ALA A 181 -2.06 11.32 5.52
CA ALA A 181 -1.36 12.32 4.73
C ALA A 181 -2.11 13.66 4.68
N LYS A 182 -1.35 14.76 4.69
CA LYS A 182 -1.85 16.13 4.47
C LYS A 182 -1.35 16.65 3.13
N VAL A 183 -2.28 17.15 2.33
CA VAL A 183 -1.97 17.85 1.08
C VAL A 183 -2.12 19.34 1.33
N TRP A 184 -1.10 20.15 1.02
CA TRP A 184 -1.13 21.60 1.25
C TRP A 184 -1.58 22.32 -0.01
N SER A 185 -2.57 23.21 0.13
CA SER A 185 -2.98 24.09 -0.95
C SER A 185 -1.95 25.18 -1.21
N ARG A 186 -1.97 25.79 -2.41
CA ARG A 186 -1.11 26.94 -2.77
C ARG A 186 -1.41 28.20 -1.95
N GLU A 187 -2.62 28.34 -1.48
CA GLU A 187 -3.13 29.56 -0.82
C GLU A 187 -2.98 29.53 0.71
N GLY A 188 -2.31 28.50 1.26
CA GLY A 188 -2.13 28.38 2.72
C GLY A 188 -3.42 28.16 3.49
N THR A 189 -4.55 28.01 2.81
CA THR A 189 -5.81 27.62 3.43
C THR A 189 -5.66 26.19 3.93
N GLU A 190 -5.80 26.02 5.22
CA GLU A 190 -5.89 24.70 5.83
C GLU A 190 -7.04 23.95 5.15
N ASP A 191 -6.82 22.68 4.87
CA ASP A 191 -7.89 21.79 4.44
C ASP A 191 -8.91 21.73 5.60
N GLU A 192 -9.97 22.57 5.54
CA GLU A 192 -11.04 22.65 6.56
C GLU A 192 -11.69 21.28 6.80
N LEU A 193 -11.35 20.31 5.95
CA LEU A 193 -11.80 18.94 6.00
C LEU A 193 -10.70 17.97 6.49
N ASP A 194 -9.63 18.45 7.14
CA ASP A 194 -8.64 17.56 7.78
C ASP A 194 -9.35 16.78 8.92
N PRO A 195 -9.58 15.47 8.78
CA PRO A 195 -10.28 14.69 9.79
C PRO A 195 -9.54 14.63 11.14
N ASN A 196 -8.30 15.13 11.20
CA ASN A 196 -7.50 15.19 12.43
C ASN A 196 -7.51 16.61 13.05
N ALA A 197 -7.97 17.64 12.36
CA ALA A 197 -8.08 19.01 12.92
C ALA A 197 -9.07 19.05 14.09
N ALA A 198 -10.16 18.28 14.02
CA ALA A 198 -11.15 18.19 15.09
C ALA A 198 -10.64 17.50 16.37
N ALA A 199 -9.60 16.67 16.29
CA ALA A 199 -9.01 16.00 17.45
C ALA A 199 -8.00 16.89 18.20
N ALA A 200 -7.40 17.88 17.52
CA ALA A 200 -6.41 18.77 18.11
C ALA A 200 -7.03 19.97 18.87
N SER A 201 -8.31 20.28 18.64
CA SER A 201 -9.02 21.39 19.30
C SER A 201 -9.65 21.01 20.66
N ASN A 202 -9.54 19.75 21.08
CA ASN A 202 -10.09 19.23 22.35
C ASN A 202 -8.98 18.72 23.32
N ALA A 203 -7.71 19.13 23.13
CA ALA A 203 -6.61 18.80 24.02
C ALA A 203 -6.10 20.02 24.79
#